data_db865a9ccc875ff1960312f24284b68a
#
_entry.id   db865a9ccc875ff1960312f24284b68a
#
_cell.length_a   1.000
_cell.length_b   1.000
_cell.length_c   1.000
_cell.angle_alpha   90.00
_cell.angle_beta   90.00
_cell.angle_gamma   90.00
#
_symmetry.space_group_name_H-M   'P 1'
#
loop_
_entity.id
_entity.type
_entity.pdbx_description
1 polymer ?
#
loop_
_entity_poly.entity_id
_entity_poly.type
_entity_poly.pdbx_seq_one_letter_code
_entity_poly.pdbx_strand_id
1 'polypeptide(L)'
;PYLGYSAYFATKGAIPTLTRSLAVELGSRNPKVRVNCILPGPVMLPLDLPLQERQEAINATLVRSEGSPKDISQAVLFLVQSEFVTGIELPVDGGRTIWANGR
;
A
#
# COMPACT_ATOMS: atom_id res chain seq x y z
N PRO A 1 -10.33 -5.68 12.06
CA PRO A 1 -11.05 -6.41 11.01
C PRO A 1 -12.55 -6.31 11.17
N TYR A 2 -13.25 -6.53 10.08
CA TYR A 2 -14.69 -6.46 10.04
C TYR A 2 -15.28 -7.84 9.80
N LEU A 3 -16.46 -8.08 10.34
CA LEU A 3 -17.16 -9.34 10.09
C LEU A 3 -17.42 -9.50 8.59
N GLY A 4 -17.20 -10.70 8.08
CA GLY A 4 -17.44 -11.00 6.67
C GLY A 4 -16.33 -10.67 5.72
N TYR A 5 -15.21 -10.15 6.23
CA TYR A 5 -14.08 -9.74 5.39
C TYR A 5 -12.83 -10.59 5.60
N SER A 6 -12.97 -11.77 6.21
CA SER A 6 -11.80 -12.62 6.53
C SER A 6 -10.96 -12.94 5.31
N ALA A 7 -11.59 -13.33 4.20
CA ALA A 7 -10.86 -13.67 2.98
C ALA A 7 -10.14 -12.44 2.40
N TYR A 8 -10.79 -11.28 2.44
CA TYR A 8 -10.18 -10.04 1.96
C TYR A 8 -8.94 -9.70 2.76
N PHE A 9 -9.04 -9.74 4.09
CA PHE A 9 -7.88 -9.41 4.94
C PHE A 9 -6.77 -10.45 4.82
N ALA A 10 -7.11 -11.71 4.66
CA ALA A 10 -6.10 -12.75 4.43
C ALA A 10 -5.36 -12.50 3.13
N THR A 11 -6.08 -12.18 2.07
CA THR A 11 -5.49 -11.88 0.76
C THR A 11 -4.58 -10.66 0.83
N LYS A 12 -5.06 -9.58 1.45
CA LYS A 12 -4.26 -8.36 1.58
C LYS A 12 -3.01 -8.59 2.43
N GLY A 13 -3.14 -9.35 3.51
CA GLY A 13 -2.01 -9.67 4.37
C GLY A 13 -0.98 -10.57 3.71
N ALA A 14 -1.38 -11.37 2.72
CA ALA A 14 -0.47 -12.25 2.01
C ALA A 14 0.42 -11.52 1.01
N ILE A 15 0.02 -10.34 0.52
CA ILE A 15 0.77 -9.64 -0.51
C ILE A 15 2.21 -9.32 -0.10
N PRO A 16 2.49 -8.79 1.09
CA PRO A 16 3.87 -8.54 1.50
C PRO A 16 4.72 -9.82 1.56
N THR A 17 4.16 -10.90 2.11
CA THR A 17 4.87 -12.17 2.20
C THR A 17 5.15 -12.73 0.81
N LEU A 18 4.15 -12.68 -0.07
CA LEU A 18 4.29 -13.14 -1.45
C LEU A 18 5.34 -12.30 -2.17
N THR A 19 5.36 -10.98 -1.95
CA THR A 19 6.35 -10.08 -2.55
C THR A 19 7.76 -10.52 -2.19
N ARG A 20 8.02 -10.77 -0.91
CA ARG A 20 9.34 -11.22 -0.46
C ARG A 20 9.70 -12.58 -1.05
N SER A 21 8.77 -13.52 -1.07
CA SER A 21 8.99 -14.85 -1.64
C SER A 21 9.33 -14.77 -3.12
N LEU A 22 8.59 -13.97 -3.87
CA LEU A 22 8.82 -13.79 -5.30
C LEU A 22 10.14 -13.07 -5.56
N ALA A 23 10.49 -12.09 -4.73
CA ALA A 23 11.77 -11.38 -4.86
C ALA A 23 12.94 -12.35 -4.74
N VAL A 24 12.89 -13.25 -3.77
CA VAL A 24 13.92 -14.26 -3.57
C VAL A 24 13.91 -15.27 -4.72
N GLU A 25 12.75 -15.83 -5.04
CA GLU A 25 12.65 -16.87 -6.05
C GLU A 25 13.07 -16.37 -7.42
N LEU A 26 12.52 -15.26 -7.86
CA LEU A 26 12.82 -14.74 -9.20
C LEU A 26 14.18 -14.07 -9.27
N GLY A 27 14.55 -13.33 -8.22
CA GLY A 27 15.86 -12.68 -8.15
C GLY A 27 17.01 -13.65 -8.10
N SER A 28 16.83 -14.82 -7.47
CA SER A 28 17.88 -15.83 -7.44
C SER A 28 18.13 -16.46 -8.80
N ARG A 29 17.11 -16.45 -9.67
CA ARG A 29 17.23 -16.96 -11.05
C ARG A 29 17.78 -15.91 -12.00
N ASN A 30 17.43 -14.66 -11.76
CA ASN A 30 17.86 -13.55 -12.60
C ASN A 30 18.04 -12.31 -11.72
N PRO A 31 19.28 -11.87 -11.49
CA PRO A 31 19.54 -10.74 -10.59
C PRO A 31 18.97 -9.41 -11.08
N LYS A 32 18.50 -9.34 -12.31
CA LYS A 32 17.85 -8.14 -12.83
C LYS A 32 16.35 -8.07 -12.51
N VAL A 33 15.78 -9.16 -12.00
CA VAL A 33 14.37 -9.18 -11.63
C VAL A 33 14.22 -8.70 -10.19
N ARG A 34 13.41 -7.67 -10.00
CA ARG A 34 13.10 -7.12 -8.69
C ARG A 34 11.59 -7.18 -8.49
N VAL A 35 11.17 -7.42 -7.27
CA VAL A 35 9.76 -7.51 -6.92
C VAL A 35 9.51 -6.70 -5.66
N ASN A 36 8.64 -5.73 -5.77
CA ASN A 36 8.26 -4.85 -4.66
C ASN A 36 6.75 -4.68 -4.68
N CYS A 37 6.16 -4.23 -3.58
CA CYS A 37 4.75 -3.91 -3.57
C CYS A 37 4.50 -2.55 -2.95
N ILE A 38 3.38 -1.96 -3.32
CA ILE A 38 2.91 -0.69 -2.77
C ILE A 38 1.64 -0.96 -1.99
N LEU A 39 1.55 -0.37 -0.81
CA LEU A 39 0.39 -0.45 0.07
C LEU A 39 -0.27 0.92 0.11
N PRO A 40 -1.28 1.17 -0.73
CA PRO A 40 -1.91 2.49 -0.77
C PRO A 40 -2.86 2.71 0.40
N GLY A 41 -2.98 3.96 0.81
CA GLY A 41 -4.00 4.40 1.75
C GLY A 41 -5.23 4.95 1.02
N PRO A 42 -5.92 5.93 1.61
CA PRO A 42 -7.14 6.49 1.01
C PRO A 42 -6.77 7.39 -0.18
N VAL A 43 -6.71 6.74 -1.36
CA VAL A 43 -6.37 7.37 -2.62
C VAL A 43 -7.56 7.29 -3.54
N MET A 44 -8.16 7.84 -4.21
CA MET A 44 -9.31 7.63 -5.11
C MET A 44 -10.53 7.11 -4.36
N LEU A 45 -10.90 7.80 -3.30
CA LEU A 45 -12.16 7.48 -2.62
C LEU A 45 -13.33 7.71 -3.58
N PRO A 46 -14.41 6.90 -3.49
CA PRO A 46 -15.57 7.08 -4.37
C PRO A 46 -16.12 8.50 -4.27
N LEU A 47 -16.54 9.05 -5.40
CA LEU A 47 -17.07 10.41 -5.44
C LEU A 47 -18.37 10.53 -4.67
N ASP A 48 -19.15 9.45 -4.58
CA ASP A 48 -20.42 9.41 -3.86
C ASP A 48 -20.26 8.96 -2.41
N LEU A 49 -19.03 8.79 -1.92
CA LEU A 49 -18.81 8.45 -0.53
C LEU A 49 -19.37 9.57 0.36
N PRO A 50 -20.15 9.22 1.39
CA PRO A 50 -20.66 10.24 2.31
C PRO A 50 -19.54 11.08 2.89
N LEU A 51 -19.79 12.38 3.04
CA LEU A 51 -18.78 13.33 3.50
C LEU A 51 -18.18 12.93 4.83
N GLN A 52 -18.99 12.41 5.75
CA GLN A 52 -18.53 12.00 7.05
C GLN A 52 -17.54 10.83 6.93
N GLU A 53 -17.83 9.85 6.08
CA GLU A 53 -16.96 8.70 5.88
C GLU A 53 -15.66 9.12 5.20
N ARG A 54 -15.73 10.04 4.26
CA ARG A 54 -14.53 10.59 3.62
C ARG A 54 -13.66 11.30 4.64
N GLN A 55 -14.26 12.09 5.51
CA GLN A 55 -13.53 12.81 6.55
C GLN A 55 -12.88 11.86 7.54
N GLU A 56 -13.58 10.78 7.90
CA GLU A 56 -13.01 9.76 8.78
C GLU A 56 -11.80 9.08 8.16
N ALA A 57 -11.86 8.78 6.86
CA ALA A 57 -10.75 8.17 6.15
C ALA A 57 -9.54 9.11 6.14
N ILE A 58 -9.76 10.40 5.92
CA ILE A 58 -8.71 11.41 5.93
C ILE A 58 -8.12 11.56 7.33
N ASN A 59 -8.96 11.60 8.34
CA ASN A 59 -8.52 11.77 9.73
C ASN A 59 -7.77 10.55 10.25
N ALA A 60 -7.93 9.40 9.61
CA ALA A 60 -7.18 8.20 9.95
C ALA A 60 -5.74 8.25 9.43
N THR A 61 -5.37 9.26 8.66
CA THR A 61 -3.99 9.44 8.22
C THR A 61 -3.29 10.48 9.10
N LEU A 62 -1.99 10.32 9.28
CA LEU A 62 -1.18 11.31 10.00
C LEU A 62 -1.04 12.61 9.23
N VAL A 63 -1.01 12.52 7.90
CA VAL A 63 -0.89 13.72 7.06
C VAL A 63 -2.22 14.45 6.89
N ARG A 64 -3.32 13.84 7.34
CA ARG A 64 -4.65 14.43 7.34
C ARG A 64 -5.10 14.94 5.97
N SER A 65 -4.86 14.12 4.98
CA SER A 65 -5.31 14.41 3.63
C SER A 65 -5.58 13.12 2.88
N GLU A 66 -6.37 13.24 1.84
CA GLU A 66 -6.56 12.15 0.89
C GLU A 66 -5.37 12.16 -0.08
N GLY A 67 -4.81 10.98 -0.33
CA GLY A 67 -3.78 10.87 -1.36
C GLY A 67 -4.37 11.03 -2.75
N SER A 68 -3.51 11.19 -3.73
CA SER A 68 -3.92 11.27 -5.13
C SER A 68 -3.28 10.14 -5.94
N PRO A 69 -3.81 9.84 -7.12
CA PRO A 69 -3.17 8.87 -8.02
C PRO A 69 -1.71 9.21 -8.30
N LYS A 70 -1.36 10.50 -8.30
CA LYS A 70 0.01 10.94 -8.51
C LYS A 70 0.94 10.42 -7.41
N ASP A 71 0.45 10.35 -6.17
CA ASP A 71 1.26 9.83 -5.07
C ASP A 71 1.66 8.37 -5.31
N ILE A 72 0.74 7.58 -5.86
CA ILE A 72 1.02 6.20 -6.20
C ILE A 72 1.95 6.11 -7.41
N SER A 73 1.71 6.92 -8.44
CA SER A 73 2.56 6.95 -9.63
C SER A 73 4.00 7.30 -9.30
N GLN A 74 4.21 8.25 -8.40
CA GLN A 74 5.55 8.63 -7.95
C GLN A 74 6.25 7.48 -7.24
N ALA A 75 5.52 6.74 -6.42
CA ALA A 75 6.05 5.58 -5.72
C ALA A 75 6.44 4.47 -6.70
N VAL A 76 5.59 4.20 -7.70
CA VAL A 76 5.88 3.22 -8.74
C VAL A 76 7.16 3.63 -9.50
N LEU A 77 7.25 4.89 -9.89
CA LEU A 77 8.40 5.37 -10.63
C LEU A 77 9.68 5.25 -9.81
N PHE A 78 9.62 5.58 -8.51
CA PHE A 78 10.75 5.40 -7.61
C PHE A 78 11.23 3.95 -7.62
N LEU A 79 10.31 3.00 -7.48
CA LEU A 79 10.66 1.59 -7.44
C LEU A 79 11.20 1.08 -8.78
N VAL A 80 10.64 1.57 -9.89
CA VAL A 80 11.11 1.18 -11.23
C VAL A 80 12.53 1.66 -11.45
N GLN A 81 12.87 2.86 -10.99
CA GLN A 81 14.18 3.46 -11.19
C GLN A 81 15.22 3.03 -10.16
N SER A 82 14.80 2.42 -9.05
CA SER A 82 15.69 2.09 -7.94
C SER A 82 16.19 0.66 -8.06
N GLU A 83 17.25 0.48 -8.82
CA GLU A 83 17.76 -0.84 -9.17
C GLU A 83 18.31 -1.65 -7.98
N PHE A 84 18.56 -1.00 -6.86
CA PHE A 84 19.08 -1.66 -5.67
C PHE A 84 18.00 -1.92 -4.61
N VAL A 85 16.73 -1.85 -4.99
CA VAL A 85 15.58 -2.04 -4.11
C VAL A 85 14.75 -3.22 -4.59
N THR A 86 14.63 -4.25 -3.76
CA THR A 86 13.79 -5.41 -4.06
C THR A 86 13.27 -6.01 -2.76
N GLY A 87 12.12 -6.64 -2.82
CA GLY A 87 11.52 -7.34 -1.69
C GLY A 87 10.90 -6.43 -0.65
N ILE A 88 10.63 -5.18 -0.97
CA ILE A 88 10.08 -4.24 0.02
C ILE A 88 8.58 -4.02 -0.16
N GLU A 89 7.97 -3.64 0.95
CA GLU A 89 6.63 -3.08 1.00
C GLU A 89 6.77 -1.57 1.19
N LEU A 90 6.17 -0.80 0.31
CA LEU A 90 6.22 0.65 0.41
C LEU A 90 4.82 1.19 0.72
N PRO A 91 4.53 1.54 1.98
CA PRO A 91 3.26 2.18 2.30
C PRO A 91 3.21 3.60 1.72
N VAL A 92 2.14 3.88 0.99
CA VAL A 92 1.85 5.22 0.48
C VAL A 92 0.47 5.56 0.98
N ASP A 93 0.38 5.79 2.29
CA ASP A 93 -0.88 5.78 3.02
C ASP A 93 -1.03 6.96 4.00
N GLY A 94 -0.14 7.93 3.91
CA GLY A 94 -0.19 9.07 4.82
C GLY A 94 0.03 8.72 6.28
N GLY A 95 0.64 7.58 6.57
CA GLY A 95 0.91 7.13 7.91
C GLY A 95 -0.23 6.35 8.55
N ARG A 96 -1.27 6.01 7.79
CA ARG A 96 -2.44 5.33 8.34
C ARG A 96 -2.10 4.02 9.02
N THR A 97 -1.20 3.24 8.44
CA THR A 97 -0.88 1.91 8.94
C THR A 97 -0.16 1.96 10.30
N ILE A 98 0.70 2.95 10.49
CA ILE A 98 1.48 3.04 11.73
C ILE A 98 0.78 3.83 12.83
N TRP A 99 -0.28 4.55 12.52
CA TRP A 99 -0.99 5.35 13.51
C TRP A 99 -2.15 4.56 14.10
N ALA A 100 -1.87 3.88 15.19
CA ALA A 100 -2.85 3.00 15.83
C ALA A 100 -4.12 3.73 16.27
N ASN A 101 -4.03 5.01 16.62
CA ASN A 101 -5.17 5.82 17.07
C ASN A 101 -5.93 6.46 15.91
N GLY A 102 -5.49 6.22 14.70
CA GLY A 102 -6.22 6.68 13.53
C GLY A 102 -7.52 5.94 13.31
N ARG A 103 -7.80 4.98 14.14
CA ARG A 103 -9.03 4.23 14.09
C ARG A 103 -10.07 4.78 15.03
#